data_b9730c70af90bb81c2d39749a4105179
#
_entry.id   b9730c70af90bb81c2d39749a4105179
#
_cell.length_a   1.000
_cell.length_b   1.000
_cell.length_c   1.000
_cell.angle_alpha   90.00
_cell.angle_beta   90.00
_cell.angle_gamma   90.00
#
_symmetry.space_group_name_H-M   'P 1'
#
loop_
_entity.id
_entity.type
_entity.pdbx_description
1 polymer ?
#
loop_
_entity_poly.entity_id
_entity_poly.type
_entity_poly.pdbx_seq_one_letter_code
_entity_poly.pdbx_strand_id
1 'polypeptide(L)'
;MTYLDERRQERAKQFLRLTECAKGTEMGTLLRKFWHPIELSENVPLNTAIPVKVLGEELTLYRGASGALHLVGGRCSHRRTLLHTGWVVGEEIRCIYHGWQFDATGACTNRPAETDTGMPRTKIPGYPVKEYMGLVFAYLGDDEAPPFELPRKLQAEREGAVIANGMERWDNNWFQQIENSMDAVHVSFVHMALTVGPFGKAVTAAIPELSYEETSAGIRQTARRSNNNVRVSDWTFPNNNHITVPGLTPEDPWLDTFVWMTPNDELNTTRFMIYCLPPEASEVSKMRFRQYFAKYGKYDPAKHHDKLFSMKVWDNPEDTYVGLTAAQDYLSIRGQERLTKREDEILGRSDLGIVTLRKIFWRELDLIREGKPTKQWSRLEEPLTLPTQPGEEGQAKAA
;
A
#
# COMPACT_ATOMS: atom_id res chain seq x y z
N MET A 1 -38.41 1.49 -14.51
CA MET A 1 -36.96 1.34 -14.62
C MET A 1 -36.69 0.96 -16.07
N THR A 2 -35.82 1.68 -16.76
CA THR A 2 -35.53 1.38 -18.17
C THR A 2 -34.49 0.24 -18.26
N TYR A 3 -34.41 -0.43 -19.40
CA TYR A 3 -33.36 -1.45 -19.67
C TYR A 3 -31.94 -0.89 -19.47
N LEU A 4 -31.72 0.41 -19.76
CA LEU A 4 -30.44 1.07 -19.54
C LEU A 4 -30.13 1.24 -18.05
N ASP A 5 -31.15 1.56 -17.25
CA ASP A 5 -31.00 1.68 -15.78
C ASP A 5 -30.63 0.33 -15.15
N GLU A 6 -31.25 -0.76 -15.60
CA GLU A 6 -30.94 -2.10 -15.11
C GLU A 6 -29.50 -2.52 -15.44
N ARG A 7 -29.06 -2.28 -16.67
CA ARG A 7 -27.67 -2.56 -17.07
C ARG A 7 -26.66 -1.74 -16.29
N ARG A 8 -26.96 -0.46 -16.04
CA ARG A 8 -26.09 0.41 -15.22
C ARG A 8 -26.00 -0.09 -13.78
N GLN A 9 -27.12 -0.46 -13.19
CA GLN A 9 -27.14 -1.03 -11.83
C GLN A 9 -26.37 -2.34 -11.74
N GLU A 10 -26.52 -3.24 -12.72
CA GLU A 10 -25.74 -4.47 -12.73
C GLU A 10 -24.24 -4.21 -12.88
N ARG A 11 -23.86 -3.25 -13.74
CA ARG A 11 -22.47 -2.82 -13.90
C ARG A 11 -21.92 -2.22 -12.58
N ALA A 12 -22.68 -1.38 -11.90
CA ALA A 12 -22.29 -0.83 -10.59
C ALA A 12 -22.03 -1.94 -9.57
N LYS A 13 -22.88 -2.96 -9.49
CA LYS A 13 -22.66 -4.12 -8.61
C LYS A 13 -21.37 -4.87 -8.93
N GLN A 14 -21.05 -5.07 -10.21
CA GLN A 14 -19.80 -5.71 -10.62
C GLN A 14 -18.58 -4.91 -10.16
N PHE A 15 -18.63 -3.58 -10.21
CA PHE A 15 -17.55 -2.73 -9.73
C PHE A 15 -17.42 -2.71 -8.20
N LEU A 16 -18.54 -2.82 -7.47
CA LEU A 16 -18.48 -2.92 -5.99
C LEU A 16 -17.66 -4.14 -5.55
N ARG A 17 -17.74 -5.27 -6.25
CA ARG A 17 -16.92 -6.45 -5.97
C ARG A 17 -15.41 -6.16 -5.95
N LEU A 18 -14.93 -5.18 -6.74
CA LEU A 18 -13.52 -4.78 -6.80
C LEU A 18 -13.10 -3.90 -5.61
N THR A 19 -14.04 -3.26 -4.93
CA THR A 19 -13.75 -2.17 -3.99
C THR A 19 -13.99 -2.52 -2.54
N GLU A 20 -14.83 -3.51 -2.27
CA GLU A 20 -15.08 -4.05 -0.94
C GLU A 20 -13.82 -4.72 -0.38
N CYS A 21 -13.66 -4.69 0.96
CA CYS A 21 -12.52 -5.36 1.59
C CYS A 21 -12.89 -6.03 2.93
N ALA A 22 -14.13 -5.85 3.38
CA ALA A 22 -14.59 -6.38 4.65
C ALA A 22 -14.63 -7.92 4.69
N LYS A 23 -14.52 -8.50 5.88
CA LYS A 23 -14.65 -9.94 6.08
C LYS A 23 -16.02 -10.43 5.58
N GLY A 24 -16.02 -11.50 4.78
CA GLY A 24 -17.22 -12.07 4.18
C GLY A 24 -17.55 -11.57 2.77
N THR A 25 -16.91 -10.51 2.28
CA THR A 25 -16.97 -10.15 0.86
C THR A 25 -16.01 -11.02 0.03
N GLU A 26 -16.24 -11.13 -1.28
CA GLU A 26 -15.36 -11.89 -2.17
C GLU A 26 -13.93 -11.31 -2.14
N MET A 27 -13.80 -9.99 -2.28
CA MET A 27 -12.51 -9.31 -2.23
C MET A 27 -11.87 -9.40 -0.83
N GLY A 28 -12.64 -9.24 0.24
CA GLY A 28 -12.14 -9.41 1.59
C GLY A 28 -11.60 -10.81 1.84
N THR A 29 -12.23 -11.85 1.28
CA THR A 29 -11.73 -13.23 1.30
C THR A 29 -10.45 -13.38 0.49
N LEU A 30 -10.38 -12.76 -0.69
CA LEU A 30 -9.19 -12.78 -1.55
C LEU A 30 -8.01 -12.10 -0.88
N LEU A 31 -8.18 -10.88 -0.37
CA LEU A 31 -7.11 -10.09 0.25
C LEU A 31 -6.55 -10.78 1.51
N ARG A 32 -7.37 -11.47 2.28
CA ARG A 32 -6.93 -12.21 3.48
C ARG A 32 -6.00 -13.41 3.19
N LYS A 33 -5.81 -13.77 1.94
CA LYS A 33 -4.81 -14.78 1.53
C LYS A 33 -3.38 -14.26 1.44
N PHE A 34 -3.18 -12.96 1.70
CA PHE A 34 -1.88 -12.28 1.53
C PHE A 34 -1.45 -11.55 2.80
N TRP A 35 -0.15 -11.35 2.94
CA TRP A 35 0.42 -10.47 3.93
C TRP A 35 0.26 -9.01 3.52
N HIS A 36 -0.19 -8.16 4.45
CA HIS A 36 -0.33 -6.73 4.23
C HIS A 36 0.48 -5.94 5.24
N PRO A 37 1.20 -4.89 4.84
CA PRO A 37 1.75 -3.95 5.80
C PRO A 37 0.61 -3.20 6.48
N ILE A 38 0.72 -3.01 7.79
CA ILE A 38 -0.36 -2.43 8.61
C ILE A 38 0.09 -1.23 9.43
N GLU A 39 1.41 -1.09 9.69
CA GLU A 39 1.96 0.04 10.42
C GLU A 39 3.48 0.13 10.20
N LEU A 40 4.06 1.30 10.54
CA LEU A 40 5.51 1.45 10.69
C LEU A 40 5.95 0.89 12.04
N SER A 41 7.03 0.12 12.05
CA SER A 41 7.54 -0.49 13.27
C SER A 41 7.90 0.54 14.36
N GLU A 42 8.46 1.68 13.95
CA GLU A 42 8.83 2.77 14.85
C GLU A 42 7.65 3.45 15.58
N ASN A 43 6.42 3.30 15.04
CA ASN A 43 5.21 3.83 15.66
C ASN A 43 4.69 2.96 16.82
N VAL A 44 5.32 1.80 17.06
CA VAL A 44 4.94 0.86 18.12
C VAL A 44 6.14 0.67 19.07
N PRO A 45 6.41 1.64 19.96
CA PRO A 45 7.48 1.51 20.95
C PRO A 45 7.25 0.33 21.91
N LEU A 46 8.30 -0.05 22.64
CA LEU A 46 8.24 -1.11 23.64
C LEU A 46 7.13 -0.84 24.68
N ASN A 47 6.39 -1.87 25.06
CA ASN A 47 5.26 -1.81 25.98
C ASN A 47 4.14 -0.83 25.58
N THR A 48 3.94 -0.63 24.30
CA THR A 48 2.93 0.27 23.74
C THR A 48 1.92 -0.51 22.91
N ALA A 49 0.66 -0.10 22.97
CA ALA A 49 -0.45 -0.60 22.16
C ALA A 49 -1.06 0.55 21.35
N ILE A 50 -1.36 0.30 20.10
CA ILE A 50 -1.98 1.26 19.18
C ILE A 50 -3.18 0.65 18.44
N PRO A 51 -4.16 1.46 18.03
CA PRO A 51 -5.24 1.00 17.17
C PRO A 51 -4.74 0.86 15.75
N VAL A 52 -5.12 -0.23 15.08
CA VAL A 52 -4.93 -0.44 13.65
C VAL A 52 -6.27 -0.82 13.03
N LYS A 53 -6.56 -0.28 11.84
CA LYS A 53 -7.71 -0.70 11.04
C LYS A 53 -7.21 -1.21 9.69
N VAL A 54 -7.56 -2.44 9.34
CA VAL A 54 -7.16 -3.09 8.10
C VAL A 54 -8.23 -4.07 7.63
N LEU A 55 -8.54 -4.08 6.33
CA LEU A 55 -9.56 -4.92 5.73
C LEU A 55 -10.93 -4.85 6.46
N GLY A 56 -11.31 -3.66 6.91
CA GLY A 56 -12.54 -3.42 7.66
C GLY A 56 -12.51 -3.82 9.14
N GLU A 57 -11.44 -4.42 9.64
CA GLU A 57 -11.33 -4.86 11.02
C GLU A 57 -10.62 -3.84 11.92
N GLU A 58 -11.20 -3.57 13.10
CA GLU A 58 -10.55 -2.82 14.17
C GLU A 58 -9.69 -3.77 15.00
N LEU A 59 -8.39 -3.51 15.06
CA LEU A 59 -7.39 -4.35 15.72
C LEU A 59 -6.57 -3.56 16.73
N THR A 60 -5.89 -4.26 17.60
CA THR A 60 -4.88 -3.71 18.53
C THR A 60 -3.54 -4.33 18.19
N LEU A 61 -2.61 -3.50 17.73
CA LEU A 61 -1.20 -3.84 17.53
C LEU A 61 -0.43 -3.40 18.76
N TYR A 62 0.38 -4.28 19.36
CA TYR A 62 1.19 -3.93 20.50
C TYR A 62 2.57 -4.59 20.47
N ARG A 63 3.53 -3.96 21.13
CA ARG A 63 4.87 -4.50 21.29
C ARG A 63 5.08 -4.92 22.75
N GLY A 64 5.30 -6.20 22.96
CA GLY A 64 5.53 -6.79 24.28
C GLY A 64 6.90 -6.43 24.88
N ALA A 65 7.13 -6.89 26.10
CA ALA A 65 8.36 -6.63 26.85
C ALA A 65 9.61 -7.22 26.20
N SER A 66 9.47 -8.33 25.47
CA SER A 66 10.57 -8.93 24.68
C SER A 66 10.95 -8.14 23.42
N GLY A 67 10.11 -7.18 23.01
CA GLY A 67 10.21 -6.49 21.75
C GLY A 67 9.41 -7.14 20.62
N ALA A 68 8.78 -8.29 20.85
CA ALA A 68 7.93 -8.95 19.87
C ALA A 68 6.63 -8.15 19.63
N LEU A 69 6.20 -8.14 18.36
CA LEU A 69 4.93 -7.52 17.95
C LEU A 69 3.81 -8.55 17.95
N HIS A 70 2.64 -8.11 18.39
CA HIS A 70 1.42 -8.92 18.49
C HIS A 70 0.22 -8.15 17.94
N LEU A 71 -0.68 -8.84 17.25
CA LEU A 71 -1.89 -8.26 16.66
C LEU A 71 -3.11 -9.07 17.11
N VAL A 72 -4.04 -8.41 17.79
CA VAL A 72 -5.27 -9.03 18.27
C VAL A 72 -6.49 -8.20 17.94
N GLY A 73 -7.69 -8.78 18.09
CA GLY A 73 -8.95 -8.05 17.93
C GLY A 73 -8.98 -6.77 18.76
N GLY A 74 -9.50 -5.69 18.20
CA GLY A 74 -9.47 -4.37 18.82
C GLY A 74 -10.30 -4.22 20.09
N ARG A 75 -11.22 -5.19 20.37
CA ARG A 75 -12.21 -5.06 21.47
C ARG A 75 -12.19 -6.26 22.39
N CYS A 76 -12.12 -5.96 23.69
CA CYS A 76 -12.25 -6.93 24.77
C CYS A 76 -13.55 -7.75 24.64
N SER A 77 -13.47 -9.08 24.76
CA SER A 77 -14.63 -9.97 24.68
C SER A 77 -15.64 -9.80 25.81
N HIS A 78 -15.24 -9.16 26.94
CA HIS A 78 -16.13 -8.93 28.06
C HIS A 78 -17.24 -7.92 27.70
N ARG A 79 -16.88 -6.62 27.55
CA ARG A 79 -17.83 -5.53 27.29
C ARG A 79 -17.39 -4.60 26.16
N ARG A 80 -16.63 -5.10 25.22
CA ARG A 80 -16.27 -4.43 23.95
C ARG A 80 -15.41 -3.16 24.08
N THR A 81 -14.77 -2.93 25.24
CA THR A 81 -13.82 -1.83 25.42
C THR A 81 -12.63 -2.00 24.48
N LEU A 82 -12.13 -0.90 23.94
CA LEU A 82 -10.96 -0.86 23.06
C LEU A 82 -9.70 -1.30 23.82
N LEU A 83 -9.01 -2.35 23.35
CA LEU A 83 -7.87 -2.94 24.03
C LEU A 83 -6.61 -2.07 23.96
N HIS A 84 -6.41 -1.30 22.88
CA HIS A 84 -5.26 -0.40 22.79
C HIS A 84 -5.26 0.73 23.84
N THR A 85 -6.36 0.96 24.54
CA THR A 85 -6.43 1.91 25.67
C THR A 85 -5.99 1.30 26.99
N GLY A 86 -5.69 0.00 27.01
CA GLY A 86 -5.24 -0.74 28.17
C GLY A 86 -3.71 -0.77 28.33
N TRP A 87 -3.22 -1.81 28.97
CA TRP A 87 -1.79 -1.95 29.28
C TRP A 87 -1.19 -3.18 28.63
N VAL A 88 0.01 -3.06 28.10
CA VAL A 88 0.85 -4.20 27.74
C VAL A 88 1.49 -4.73 29.04
N VAL A 89 1.35 -6.04 29.29
CA VAL A 89 1.86 -6.73 30.47
C VAL A 89 2.63 -7.97 30.01
N GLY A 90 3.96 -7.88 29.99
CA GLY A 90 4.78 -8.91 29.36
C GLY A 90 4.49 -9.00 27.87
N GLU A 91 4.01 -10.15 27.41
CA GLU A 91 3.61 -10.40 26.02
C GLU A 91 2.10 -10.38 25.82
N GLU A 92 1.33 -9.81 26.75
CA GLU A 92 -0.12 -9.81 26.75
C GLU A 92 -0.70 -8.40 26.80
N ILE A 93 -1.94 -8.24 26.37
CA ILE A 93 -2.71 -6.99 26.46
C ILE A 93 -3.80 -7.08 27.52
N ARG A 94 -3.81 -6.13 28.47
CA ARG A 94 -4.78 -6.05 29.56
C ARG A 94 -5.79 -4.95 29.30
N CYS A 95 -7.07 -5.30 29.30
CA CYS A 95 -8.18 -4.36 29.18
C CYS A 95 -8.21 -3.39 30.36
N ILE A 96 -8.32 -2.09 30.06
CA ILE A 96 -8.37 -1.03 31.09
C ILE A 96 -9.62 -1.13 31.98
N TYR A 97 -10.72 -1.73 31.48
CA TYR A 97 -12.01 -1.63 32.17
C TYR A 97 -12.12 -2.61 33.34
N HIS A 98 -11.87 -3.92 33.12
CA HIS A 98 -11.99 -4.94 34.18
C HIS A 98 -10.77 -5.86 34.27
N GLY A 99 -9.66 -5.49 33.66
CA GLY A 99 -8.39 -6.21 33.76
C GLY A 99 -8.34 -7.55 33.00
N TRP A 100 -9.34 -7.89 32.16
CA TRP A 100 -9.25 -9.09 31.33
C TRP A 100 -8.03 -9.01 30.43
N GLN A 101 -7.25 -10.09 30.39
CA GLN A 101 -5.95 -10.13 29.72
C GLN A 101 -5.96 -11.16 28.60
N PHE A 102 -5.30 -10.84 27.51
CA PHE A 102 -5.29 -11.66 26.29
C PHE A 102 -3.85 -11.84 25.81
N ASP A 103 -3.51 -13.07 25.46
CA ASP A 103 -2.24 -13.39 24.83
C ASP A 103 -2.22 -13.06 23.33
N ALA A 104 -1.08 -13.32 22.66
CA ALA A 104 -0.88 -13.07 21.23
C ALA A 104 -1.83 -13.88 20.32
N THR A 105 -2.35 -15.01 20.82
CA THR A 105 -3.35 -15.81 20.08
C THR A 105 -4.77 -15.29 20.22
N GLY A 106 -4.95 -14.30 21.09
CA GLY A 106 -6.24 -13.75 21.48
C GLY A 106 -6.97 -14.54 22.58
N ALA A 107 -6.35 -15.59 23.15
CA ALA A 107 -6.95 -16.33 24.26
C ALA A 107 -6.96 -15.49 25.52
N CYS A 108 -8.08 -15.50 26.23
CA CYS A 108 -8.18 -14.83 27.53
C CYS A 108 -7.45 -15.63 28.60
N THR A 109 -6.35 -15.08 29.12
CA THR A 109 -5.44 -15.73 30.09
C THR A 109 -5.77 -15.39 31.53
N ASN A 110 -6.33 -14.20 31.77
CA ASN A 110 -6.63 -13.74 33.14
C ASN A 110 -7.93 -12.92 33.21
N ARG A 111 -8.69 -13.13 34.27
CA ARG A 111 -9.94 -12.44 34.63
C ARG A 111 -9.93 -12.13 36.10
N PRO A 112 -9.25 -11.08 36.56
CA PRO A 112 -8.88 -10.89 37.96
C PRO A 112 -10.07 -10.72 38.93
N ALA A 113 -11.24 -10.33 38.42
CA ALA A 113 -12.45 -10.17 39.23
C ALA A 113 -13.35 -11.42 39.24
N GLU A 114 -13.01 -12.45 38.49
CA GLU A 114 -13.83 -13.65 38.37
C GLU A 114 -13.33 -14.76 39.27
N THR A 115 -14.24 -15.33 40.07
CA THR A 115 -13.97 -16.56 40.82
C THR A 115 -14.16 -17.73 39.85
N ASP A 116 -13.11 -18.43 39.58
CA ASP A 116 -12.89 -19.35 38.45
C ASP A 116 -13.75 -20.64 38.47
N THR A 117 -15.05 -20.55 38.56
CA THR A 117 -15.93 -21.71 38.53
C THR A 117 -16.88 -21.64 37.34
N GLY A 118 -16.48 -22.31 36.25
CA GLY A 118 -17.40 -22.64 35.16
C GLY A 118 -17.64 -21.57 34.10
N MET A 119 -16.88 -20.48 34.09
CA MET A 119 -16.96 -19.53 32.98
C MET A 119 -16.35 -20.09 31.70
N PRO A 120 -17.03 -19.95 30.55
CA PRO A 120 -16.51 -20.44 29.30
C PRO A 120 -15.18 -19.76 28.94
N ARG A 121 -14.27 -20.54 28.36
CA ARG A 121 -13.05 -19.97 27.75
C ARG A 121 -13.50 -18.99 26.66
N THR A 122 -12.90 -17.80 26.66
CA THR A 122 -13.21 -16.77 25.66
C THR A 122 -11.94 -16.41 24.91
N LYS A 123 -12.13 -16.04 23.64
CA LYS A 123 -11.06 -15.69 22.72
C LYS A 123 -11.50 -14.50 21.86
N ILE A 124 -10.58 -13.62 21.55
CA ILE A 124 -10.68 -12.62 20.47
C ILE A 124 -9.81 -13.09 19.30
N PRO A 125 -9.95 -12.57 18.08
CA PRO A 125 -9.02 -12.87 17.00
C PRO A 125 -7.57 -12.56 17.41
N GLY A 126 -6.62 -13.39 16.97
CA GLY A 126 -5.19 -13.14 17.03
C GLY A 126 -4.59 -13.46 15.65
N TYR A 127 -3.70 -12.59 15.16
CA TYR A 127 -3.18 -12.67 13.80
C TYR A 127 -1.66 -12.72 13.78
N PRO A 128 -1.05 -13.55 12.91
CA PRO A 128 0.38 -13.55 12.72
C PRO A 128 0.89 -12.19 12.22
N VAL A 129 2.02 -11.75 12.79
CA VAL A 129 2.72 -10.53 12.36
C VAL A 129 4.18 -10.82 12.06
N LYS A 130 4.75 -10.04 11.14
CA LYS A 130 6.17 -10.02 10.80
C LYS A 130 6.65 -8.58 10.72
N GLU A 131 7.80 -8.33 11.32
CA GLU A 131 8.51 -7.06 11.15
C GLU A 131 9.57 -7.24 10.07
N TYR A 132 9.56 -6.36 9.06
CA TYR A 132 10.53 -6.40 7.98
C TYR A 132 10.76 -5.01 7.38
N MET A 133 12.02 -4.63 7.26
CA MET A 133 12.45 -3.35 6.68
C MET A 133 11.71 -2.12 7.26
N GLY A 134 11.44 -2.13 8.57
CA GLY A 134 10.76 -1.04 9.27
C GLY A 134 9.24 -1.02 9.12
N LEU A 135 8.64 -1.99 8.42
CA LEU A 135 7.20 -2.19 8.33
C LEU A 135 6.76 -3.38 9.17
N VAL A 136 5.56 -3.31 9.70
CA VAL A 136 4.85 -4.41 10.35
C VAL A 136 3.85 -4.98 9.36
N PHE A 137 3.97 -6.25 9.03
CA PHE A 137 3.05 -6.99 8.17
C PHE A 137 2.16 -7.90 9.00
N ALA A 138 0.91 -8.05 8.58
CA ALA A 138 -0.04 -8.99 9.18
C ALA A 138 -0.66 -9.90 8.12
N TYR A 139 -0.99 -11.12 8.54
CA TYR A 139 -1.81 -12.05 7.78
C TYR A 139 -3.15 -12.22 8.49
N LEU A 140 -4.25 -11.90 7.78
CA LEU A 140 -5.59 -11.87 8.36
C LEU A 140 -6.47 -13.07 7.92
N GLY A 141 -5.87 -14.07 7.26
CA GLY A 141 -6.57 -15.29 6.86
C GLY A 141 -6.98 -16.15 8.05
N ASP A 142 -7.99 -16.99 7.83
CA ASP A 142 -8.44 -17.98 8.83
C ASP A 142 -7.60 -19.28 8.72
N ASP A 143 -6.84 -19.47 7.63
CA ASP A 143 -5.94 -20.61 7.39
C ASP A 143 -4.55 -20.34 7.95
N GLU A 144 -3.66 -21.35 7.89
CA GLU A 144 -2.24 -21.18 8.20
C GLU A 144 -1.61 -20.11 7.28
N ALA A 145 -0.84 -19.20 7.89
CA ALA A 145 -0.21 -18.13 7.14
C ALA A 145 0.80 -18.69 6.13
N PRO A 146 0.74 -18.29 4.86
CA PRO A 146 1.73 -18.68 3.89
C PRO A 146 3.12 -18.14 4.28
N PRO A 147 4.21 -18.74 3.77
CA PRO A 147 5.54 -18.18 3.97
C PRO A 147 5.56 -16.67 3.67
N PHE A 148 6.23 -15.90 4.54
CA PHE A 148 6.39 -14.47 4.32
C PHE A 148 7.44 -14.26 3.24
N GLU A 149 6.98 -13.98 2.04
CA GLU A 149 7.82 -13.68 0.89
C GLU A 149 7.39 -12.34 0.30
N LEU A 150 8.32 -11.40 0.25
CA LEU A 150 8.08 -10.18 -0.50
C LEU A 150 8.16 -10.48 -2.00
N PRO A 151 7.45 -9.70 -2.84
CA PRO A 151 7.32 -9.97 -4.28
C PRO A 151 8.65 -10.14 -5.01
N ARG A 152 9.71 -9.57 -4.44
CA ARG A 152 11.06 -9.51 -5.00
C ARG A 152 12.11 -9.46 -3.92
N LYS A 153 13.33 -9.91 -4.27
CA LYS A 153 14.50 -9.55 -3.50
C LYS A 153 14.73 -8.05 -3.61
N LEU A 154 14.54 -7.33 -2.50
CA LEU A 154 14.64 -5.87 -2.49
C LEU A 154 16.10 -5.45 -2.73
N GLN A 155 16.31 -4.40 -3.51
CA GLN A 155 17.63 -3.72 -3.56
C GLN A 155 18.04 -3.25 -2.15
N ALA A 156 17.05 -2.99 -1.30
CA ALA A 156 17.21 -2.66 0.10
C ALA A 156 17.90 -3.77 0.94
N GLU A 157 17.89 -5.04 0.48
CA GLU A 157 18.62 -6.15 1.11
C GLU A 157 20.13 -6.13 0.76
N ARG A 158 20.56 -5.28 -0.16
CA ARG A 158 21.97 -5.15 -0.50
C ARG A 158 22.72 -4.46 0.66
N GLU A 159 23.88 -5.02 1.00
CA GLU A 159 24.74 -4.41 2.02
C GLU A 159 25.11 -2.96 1.65
N GLY A 160 24.93 -2.05 2.59
CA GLY A 160 25.20 -0.62 2.41
C GLY A 160 24.08 0.17 1.73
N ALA A 161 22.96 -0.45 1.32
CA ALA A 161 21.79 0.28 0.87
C ALA A 161 21.19 1.14 2.01
N VAL A 162 20.65 2.30 1.65
CA VAL A 162 19.98 3.18 2.61
C VAL A 162 18.48 3.12 2.40
N ILE A 163 17.77 2.78 3.46
CA ILE A 163 16.31 2.61 3.44
C ILE A 163 15.64 3.78 4.13
N ALA A 164 14.50 4.22 3.60
CA ALA A 164 13.55 5.06 4.28
C ALA A 164 12.14 4.47 4.12
N ASN A 165 11.35 4.58 5.18
CA ASN A 165 9.96 4.16 5.17
C ASN A 165 9.04 5.36 4.99
N GLY A 166 7.97 5.16 4.24
CA GLY A 166 6.90 6.13 4.09
C GLY A 166 5.55 5.57 4.52
N MET A 167 4.69 6.46 4.99
CA MET A 167 3.31 6.14 5.30
C MET A 167 2.42 7.33 4.99
N GLU A 168 1.37 7.09 4.23
CA GLU A 168 0.41 8.10 3.81
C GLU A 168 -1.02 7.60 4.06
N ARG A 169 -1.86 8.41 4.70
CA ARG A 169 -3.29 8.08 4.88
C ARG A 169 -4.14 8.85 3.88
N TRP A 170 -5.00 8.11 3.19
CA TRP A 170 -5.83 8.59 2.12
C TRP A 170 -7.30 8.27 2.43
N ASP A 171 -8.20 9.24 2.21
CA ASP A 171 -9.65 9.09 2.41
C ASP A 171 -10.38 8.72 1.12
N ASN A 172 -9.86 7.72 0.44
CA ASN A 172 -10.46 7.13 -0.76
C ASN A 172 -10.23 5.62 -0.84
N ASN A 173 -10.97 4.97 -1.73
CA ASN A 173 -10.90 3.53 -1.93
C ASN A 173 -9.53 3.08 -2.46
N TRP A 174 -9.02 1.99 -1.92
CA TRP A 174 -7.72 1.40 -2.26
C TRP A 174 -7.59 0.99 -3.73
N PHE A 175 -8.71 0.56 -4.37
CA PHE A 175 -8.67 0.10 -5.75
C PHE A 175 -8.36 1.24 -6.72
N GLN A 176 -8.80 2.48 -6.44
CA GLN A 176 -8.40 3.67 -7.20
C GLN A 176 -6.89 3.92 -7.14
N GLN A 177 -6.25 3.59 -6.02
CA GLN A 177 -4.80 3.71 -5.84
C GLN A 177 -4.03 2.73 -6.73
N ILE A 178 -4.49 1.48 -6.80
CA ILE A 178 -3.82 0.48 -7.65
C ILE A 178 -4.12 0.72 -9.13
N GLU A 179 -5.28 1.26 -9.49
CA GLU A 179 -5.57 1.71 -10.86
C GLU A 179 -4.62 2.84 -11.28
N ASN A 180 -4.37 3.82 -10.41
CA ASN A 180 -3.37 4.87 -10.65
C ASN A 180 -1.96 4.31 -10.88
N SER A 181 -1.59 3.24 -10.18
CA SER A 181 -0.30 2.57 -10.37
C SER A 181 -0.17 1.93 -11.75
N MET A 182 -1.30 1.56 -12.38
CA MET A 182 -1.34 0.96 -13.72
C MET A 182 -1.51 1.99 -14.84
N ASP A 183 -1.56 3.27 -14.49
CA ASP A 183 -1.65 4.37 -15.45
C ASP A 183 -0.33 5.17 -15.48
N ALA A 184 0.55 4.88 -16.44
CA ALA A 184 1.77 5.64 -16.60
C ALA A 184 1.59 6.95 -17.39
N VAL A 185 0.41 7.17 -18.00
CA VAL A 185 0.13 8.39 -18.77
C VAL A 185 -0.10 9.57 -17.84
N HIS A 186 -0.77 9.37 -16.69
CA HIS A 186 -1.01 10.45 -15.74
C HIS A 186 0.28 11.16 -15.31
N VAL A 187 1.39 10.42 -15.23
CA VAL A 187 2.69 10.99 -14.85
C VAL A 187 3.09 12.16 -15.75
N SER A 188 2.78 12.10 -17.04
CA SER A 188 3.09 13.13 -18.00
C SER A 188 2.24 14.40 -17.86
N PHE A 189 1.13 14.34 -17.13
CA PHE A 189 0.20 15.46 -16.91
C PHE A 189 0.15 15.89 -15.45
N VAL A 190 -0.13 14.97 -14.54
CA VAL A 190 -0.27 15.25 -13.10
C VAL A 190 1.05 15.75 -12.50
N HIS A 191 2.17 15.14 -12.91
CA HIS A 191 3.49 15.50 -12.39
C HIS A 191 4.29 16.44 -13.31
N MET A 192 3.69 16.93 -14.39
CA MET A 192 4.34 17.83 -15.36
C MET A 192 4.79 19.15 -14.72
N ALA A 193 4.06 19.64 -13.71
CA ALA A 193 4.41 20.87 -12.99
C ALA A 193 5.63 20.70 -12.06
N LEU A 194 6.08 19.47 -11.80
CA LEU A 194 7.29 19.18 -11.02
C LEU A 194 8.54 19.42 -11.89
N THR A 195 8.94 20.67 -11.97
CA THR A 195 10.22 21.05 -12.61
C THR A 195 11.43 20.75 -11.72
N VAL A 196 11.19 20.52 -10.42
CA VAL A 196 12.20 20.25 -9.39
C VAL A 196 11.70 19.11 -8.53
N GLY A 197 12.25 17.91 -8.66
CA GLY A 197 11.89 16.78 -7.81
C GLY A 197 12.02 15.43 -8.53
N PRO A 198 11.63 14.33 -7.86
CA PRO A 198 11.94 12.95 -8.29
C PRO A 198 11.39 12.56 -9.67
N PHE A 199 10.40 13.27 -10.19
CA PHE A 199 9.84 12.99 -11.52
C PHE A 199 10.41 13.88 -12.63
N GLY A 200 11.50 14.52 -12.44
CA GLY A 200 12.12 15.41 -13.40
C GLY A 200 11.77 15.18 -14.88
N LYS A 201 12.16 16.07 -15.74
CA LYS A 201 11.82 16.08 -17.19
C LYS A 201 11.96 14.73 -17.91
N ALA A 202 12.76 13.80 -17.40
CA ALA A 202 12.96 12.49 -18.00
C ALA A 202 11.69 11.64 -18.13
N VAL A 203 10.82 11.66 -17.11
CA VAL A 203 9.61 10.83 -17.08
C VAL A 203 8.31 11.61 -17.38
N THR A 204 8.37 12.96 -17.37
CA THR A 204 7.19 13.82 -17.64
C THR A 204 7.20 14.42 -19.04
N ALA A 205 8.34 14.48 -19.74
CA ALA A 205 8.52 15.24 -20.98
C ALA A 205 7.76 14.69 -22.20
N ALA A 206 7.31 13.44 -22.18
CA ALA A 206 6.61 12.84 -23.30
C ALA A 206 5.58 11.81 -22.81
N ILE A 207 4.45 11.74 -23.56
CA ILE A 207 3.46 10.68 -23.35
C ILE A 207 4.10 9.33 -23.74
N PRO A 208 4.06 8.32 -22.86
CA PRO A 208 4.66 7.03 -23.16
C PRO A 208 3.82 6.18 -24.10
N GLU A 209 4.47 5.35 -24.89
CA GLU A 209 3.89 4.14 -25.45
C GLU A 209 3.90 3.04 -24.38
N LEU A 210 2.75 2.38 -24.18
CA LEU A 210 2.54 1.45 -23.06
C LEU A 210 2.38 0.02 -23.55
N SER A 211 3.00 -0.91 -22.81
CA SER A 211 2.71 -2.34 -22.93
C SER A 211 2.56 -2.98 -21.55
N TYR A 212 1.72 -4.01 -21.47
CA TYR A 212 1.38 -4.71 -20.23
C TYR A 212 1.45 -6.21 -20.46
N GLU A 213 2.07 -6.92 -19.51
CA GLU A 213 2.21 -8.36 -19.52
C GLU A 213 1.81 -8.93 -18.17
N GLU A 214 0.89 -9.92 -18.15
CA GLU A 214 0.62 -10.68 -16.93
C GLU A 214 1.79 -11.61 -16.64
N THR A 215 2.33 -11.54 -15.42
CA THR A 215 3.45 -12.37 -14.94
C THR A 215 2.96 -13.40 -13.93
N SER A 216 3.88 -14.21 -13.41
CA SER A 216 3.59 -15.09 -12.27
C SER A 216 3.27 -14.32 -10.99
N ALA A 217 3.75 -13.07 -10.85
CA ALA A 217 3.57 -12.25 -9.66
C ALA A 217 2.46 -11.19 -9.79
N GLY A 218 2.09 -10.79 -11.00
CA GLY A 218 1.13 -9.70 -11.21
C GLY A 218 1.17 -9.17 -12.64
N ILE A 219 1.46 -7.88 -12.83
CA ILE A 219 1.53 -7.22 -14.14
C ILE A 219 2.85 -6.48 -14.27
N ARG A 220 3.56 -6.71 -15.36
CA ARG A 220 4.66 -5.86 -15.80
C ARG A 220 4.14 -4.78 -16.73
N GLN A 221 4.41 -3.52 -16.37
CA GLN A 221 4.15 -2.36 -17.22
C GLN A 221 5.45 -1.85 -17.81
N THR A 222 5.49 -1.63 -19.10
CA THR A 222 6.61 -0.97 -19.78
C THR A 222 6.11 0.32 -20.43
N ALA A 223 6.72 1.44 -20.06
CA ALA A 223 6.43 2.78 -20.57
C ALA A 223 7.65 3.30 -21.36
N ARG A 224 7.53 3.38 -22.69
CA ARG A 224 8.57 3.86 -23.62
C ARG A 224 8.28 5.27 -24.05
N ARG A 225 9.23 6.17 -23.95
CA ARG A 225 9.11 7.58 -24.34
C ARG A 225 10.04 7.92 -25.52
N SER A 226 9.65 8.92 -26.28
CA SER A 226 10.42 9.39 -27.45
C SER A 226 11.83 9.92 -27.14
N ASN A 227 12.10 10.25 -25.88
CA ASN A 227 13.40 10.66 -25.36
C ASN A 227 14.32 9.49 -24.95
N ASN A 228 14.05 8.29 -25.44
CA ASN A 228 14.73 7.03 -25.10
C ASN A 228 14.59 6.58 -23.63
N ASN A 229 13.71 7.22 -22.86
CA ASN A 229 13.41 6.75 -21.51
C ASN A 229 12.50 5.52 -21.59
N VAL A 230 12.94 4.41 -21.04
CA VAL A 230 12.14 3.20 -20.87
C VAL A 230 12.02 2.94 -19.37
N ARG A 231 10.80 3.01 -18.86
CA ARG A 231 10.50 2.71 -17.47
C ARG A 231 9.71 1.41 -17.38
N VAL A 232 10.19 0.49 -16.56
CA VAL A 232 9.51 -0.76 -16.24
C VAL A 232 9.01 -0.68 -14.79
N SER A 233 7.76 -1.06 -14.57
CA SER A 233 7.16 -1.17 -13.24
C SER A 233 6.53 -2.54 -13.12
N ASP A 234 6.66 -3.18 -11.95
CA ASP A 234 5.97 -4.43 -11.65
C ASP A 234 4.92 -4.17 -10.58
N TRP A 235 3.67 -4.32 -10.97
CA TRP A 235 2.61 -4.44 -9.98
C TRP A 235 2.49 -5.90 -9.56
N THR A 236 2.58 -6.12 -8.24
CA THR A 236 2.51 -7.44 -7.63
C THR A 236 1.18 -7.61 -6.93
N PHE A 237 0.51 -8.71 -7.23
CA PHE A 237 -0.78 -9.07 -6.65
C PHE A 237 -0.67 -9.24 -5.13
N PRO A 238 -1.61 -8.74 -4.32
CA PRO A 238 -2.81 -8.02 -4.73
C PRO A 238 -2.68 -6.49 -4.78
N ASN A 239 -1.69 -5.87 -4.15
CA ASN A 239 -1.71 -4.44 -3.90
C ASN A 239 -0.32 -3.78 -3.74
N ASN A 240 0.70 -4.37 -4.30
CA ASN A 240 2.05 -3.78 -4.27
C ASN A 240 2.47 -3.29 -5.65
N ASN A 241 3.04 -2.10 -5.72
CA ASN A 241 3.66 -1.56 -6.92
C ASN A 241 5.16 -1.36 -6.67
N HIS A 242 5.99 -1.97 -7.50
CA HIS A 242 7.44 -1.79 -7.51
C HIS A 242 7.82 -0.91 -8.68
N ILE A 243 8.37 0.25 -8.40
CA ILE A 243 8.77 1.25 -9.37
C ILE A 243 10.17 1.79 -9.07
N THR A 244 10.85 2.25 -10.10
CA THR A 244 12.03 3.10 -9.93
C THR A 244 11.64 4.55 -10.20
N VAL A 245 12.14 5.46 -9.37
CA VAL A 245 11.90 6.89 -9.49
C VAL A 245 13.22 7.64 -9.54
N PRO A 246 13.29 8.78 -10.25
CA PRO A 246 14.50 9.63 -10.23
C PRO A 246 14.94 9.97 -8.81
N GLY A 247 16.22 10.20 -8.62
CA GLY A 247 16.77 10.74 -7.39
C GLY A 247 16.23 12.13 -7.06
N LEU A 248 16.54 12.61 -5.87
CA LEU A 248 16.08 13.91 -5.37
C LEU A 248 16.72 15.10 -6.13
N THR A 249 17.87 14.87 -6.73
CA THR A 249 18.54 15.80 -7.65
C THR A 249 19.05 15.04 -8.87
N PRO A 250 19.44 15.73 -9.96
CA PRO A 250 19.98 15.07 -11.15
C PRO A 250 21.27 14.26 -10.90
N GLU A 251 22.01 14.57 -9.84
CA GLU A 251 23.24 13.89 -9.47
C GLU A 251 22.99 12.65 -8.59
N ASP A 252 21.78 12.50 -8.04
CA ASP A 252 21.43 11.37 -7.21
C ASP A 252 21.07 10.16 -8.09
N PRO A 253 21.42 8.94 -7.68
CA PRO A 253 20.96 7.74 -8.38
C PRO A 253 19.44 7.58 -8.26
N TRP A 254 18.87 6.81 -9.18
CA TRP A 254 17.47 6.43 -9.12
C TRP A 254 17.18 5.61 -7.87
N LEU A 255 15.99 5.82 -7.31
CA LEU A 255 15.52 5.12 -6.13
C LEU A 255 14.68 3.91 -6.54
N ASP A 256 14.90 2.80 -5.88
CA ASP A 256 14.01 1.65 -5.94
C ASP A 256 12.90 1.84 -4.90
N THR A 257 11.64 1.72 -5.33
CA THR A 257 10.50 2.11 -4.49
C THR A 257 9.42 1.03 -4.53
N PHE A 258 9.01 0.58 -3.36
CA PHE A 258 7.91 -0.35 -3.16
C PHE A 258 6.76 0.37 -2.47
N VAL A 259 5.57 0.25 -3.03
CA VAL A 259 4.37 0.92 -2.53
C VAL A 259 3.26 -0.11 -2.35
N TRP A 260 2.79 -0.29 -1.13
CA TRP A 260 1.59 -1.08 -0.82
C TRP A 260 0.41 -0.15 -0.60
N MET A 261 -0.72 -0.47 -1.20
CA MET A 261 -2.00 0.20 -1.00
C MET A 261 -2.89 -0.69 -0.14
N THR A 262 -2.75 -0.56 1.18
CA THR A 262 -3.49 -1.39 2.14
C THR A 262 -4.85 -0.79 2.43
N PRO A 263 -5.97 -1.47 2.13
CA PRO A 263 -7.30 -0.98 2.48
C PRO A 263 -7.50 -1.03 3.99
N ASN A 264 -7.85 0.13 4.59
CA ASN A 264 -8.30 0.17 5.97
C ASN A 264 -9.78 -0.25 6.04
N ASP A 265 -10.55 0.30 5.13
CA ASP A 265 -11.95 -0.03 4.83
C ASP A 265 -12.27 0.38 3.38
N GLU A 266 -13.55 0.40 3.01
CA GLU A 266 -14.01 0.72 1.65
C GLU A 266 -13.73 2.17 1.23
N LEU A 267 -13.49 3.07 2.16
CA LEU A 267 -13.32 4.51 1.91
C LEU A 267 -11.99 5.08 2.38
N ASN A 268 -11.12 4.26 2.94
CA ASN A 268 -9.84 4.71 3.48
C ASN A 268 -8.74 3.71 3.14
N THR A 269 -7.60 4.23 2.73
CA THR A 269 -6.42 3.46 2.34
C THR A 269 -5.20 4.01 3.08
N THR A 270 -4.31 3.14 3.51
CA THR A 270 -2.96 3.53 3.91
C THR A 270 -1.95 3.03 2.87
N ARG A 271 -1.17 3.95 2.33
CA ARG A 271 0.00 3.61 1.51
C ARG A 271 1.20 3.43 2.42
N PHE A 272 1.88 2.30 2.28
CA PHE A 272 3.15 2.02 2.94
C PHE A 272 4.24 1.93 1.89
N MET A 273 5.37 2.58 2.13
CA MET A 273 6.47 2.64 1.18
C MET A 273 7.78 2.20 1.80
N ILE A 274 8.58 1.52 0.98
CA ILE A 274 10.01 1.34 1.20
C ILE A 274 10.72 2.04 0.05
N TYR A 275 11.49 3.07 0.36
CA TYR A 275 12.39 3.74 -0.58
C TYR A 275 13.80 3.24 -0.34
N CYS A 276 14.48 2.87 -1.40
CA CYS A 276 15.83 2.33 -1.33
C CYS A 276 16.77 3.16 -2.18
N LEU A 277 17.78 3.74 -1.53
CA LEU A 277 18.91 4.35 -2.21
C LEU A 277 20.02 3.30 -2.33
N PRO A 278 20.57 3.06 -3.53
CA PRO A 278 21.56 2.02 -3.74
C PRO A 278 22.87 2.30 -2.96
N PRO A 279 23.63 1.26 -2.60
CA PRO A 279 24.82 1.40 -1.77
C PRO A 279 25.93 2.26 -2.42
N GLU A 280 25.96 2.31 -3.76
CA GLU A 280 26.90 3.08 -4.56
C GLU A 280 26.68 4.60 -4.50
N ALA A 281 25.56 5.05 -3.92
CA ALA A 281 25.24 6.46 -3.77
C ALA A 281 26.31 7.20 -2.94
N SER A 282 26.59 8.44 -3.30
CA SER A 282 27.52 9.29 -2.56
C SER A 282 27.01 9.56 -1.13
N GLU A 283 27.90 9.86 -0.21
CA GLU A 283 27.49 10.23 1.16
C GLU A 283 26.62 11.50 1.19
N VAL A 284 26.81 12.41 0.24
CA VAL A 284 25.94 13.59 0.07
C VAL A 284 24.53 13.18 -0.34
N SER A 285 24.42 12.26 -1.29
CA SER A 285 23.10 11.69 -1.69
C SER A 285 22.42 10.96 -0.53
N LYS A 286 23.17 10.15 0.22
CA LYS A 286 22.65 9.44 1.40
C LYS A 286 22.16 10.40 2.50
N MET A 287 22.90 11.49 2.75
CA MET A 287 22.49 12.51 3.72
C MET A 287 21.21 13.22 3.27
N ARG A 288 21.16 13.67 2.00
CA ARG A 288 20.00 14.34 1.39
C ARG A 288 18.77 13.43 1.44
N PHE A 289 18.92 12.16 1.10
CA PHE A 289 17.87 11.14 1.16
C PHE A 289 17.29 11.02 2.56
N ARG A 290 18.14 10.84 3.59
CA ARG A 290 17.67 10.75 4.98
C ARG A 290 16.92 12.01 5.43
N GLN A 291 17.44 13.20 5.11
CA GLN A 291 16.80 14.47 5.46
C GLN A 291 15.44 14.64 4.78
N TYR A 292 15.34 14.29 3.50
CA TYR A 292 14.10 14.39 2.74
C TYR A 292 13.01 13.47 3.33
N PHE A 293 13.32 12.20 3.53
CA PHE A 293 12.33 11.25 4.03
C PHE A 293 12.01 11.43 5.52
N ALA A 294 12.94 11.93 6.34
CA ALA A 294 12.62 12.35 7.71
C ALA A 294 11.57 13.47 7.74
N LYS A 295 11.57 14.34 6.73
CA LYS A 295 10.62 15.46 6.64
C LYS A 295 9.30 15.08 5.96
N TYR A 296 9.35 14.29 4.89
CA TYR A 296 8.22 14.04 4.00
C TYR A 296 7.73 12.59 3.94
N GLY A 297 8.45 11.65 4.54
CA GLY A 297 8.11 10.23 4.49
C GLY A 297 6.77 9.89 5.15
N LYS A 298 6.28 10.74 6.05
CA LYS A 298 4.98 10.60 6.73
C LYS A 298 4.06 11.75 6.34
N TYR A 299 3.58 11.75 5.12
CA TYR A 299 2.68 12.77 4.62
C TYR A 299 1.26 12.22 4.50
N ASP A 300 0.31 12.87 5.18
CA ASP A 300 -1.12 12.51 5.12
C ASP A 300 -1.86 13.51 4.23
N PRO A 301 -2.04 13.28 2.93
CA PRO A 301 -2.71 14.22 2.03
C PRO A 301 -4.16 14.49 2.46
N ALA A 302 -4.84 13.52 3.07
CA ALA A 302 -6.19 13.70 3.59
C ALA A 302 -6.30 14.82 4.65
N LYS A 303 -5.25 15.05 5.45
CA LYS A 303 -5.21 16.16 6.42
C LYS A 303 -5.12 17.55 5.76
N HIS A 304 -4.73 17.58 4.51
CA HIS A 304 -4.56 18.81 3.72
C HIS A 304 -5.65 18.96 2.66
N HIS A 305 -6.72 18.16 2.71
CA HIS A 305 -7.78 18.11 1.71
C HIS A 305 -8.29 19.48 1.29
N ASP A 306 -8.81 20.27 2.23
CA ASP A 306 -9.42 21.58 1.94
C ASP A 306 -8.41 22.54 1.31
N LYS A 307 -7.17 22.53 1.78
CA LYS A 307 -6.09 23.35 1.21
C LYS A 307 -5.80 22.92 -0.22
N LEU A 308 -5.60 21.62 -0.48
CA LEU A 308 -5.26 21.10 -1.80
C LEU A 308 -6.38 21.36 -2.82
N PHE A 309 -7.65 21.17 -2.45
CA PHE A 309 -8.79 21.36 -3.34
C PHE A 309 -9.21 22.84 -3.51
N SER A 310 -8.71 23.75 -2.68
CA SER A 310 -8.98 25.19 -2.79
C SER A 310 -8.03 25.92 -3.74
N MET A 311 -6.98 25.26 -4.25
CA MET A 311 -5.94 25.88 -5.07
C MET A 311 -5.72 25.06 -6.35
N LYS A 312 -5.24 25.76 -7.38
CA LYS A 312 -4.68 25.11 -8.56
C LYS A 312 -3.21 24.76 -8.28
N VAL A 313 -2.84 23.52 -8.50
CA VAL A 313 -1.49 23.00 -8.22
C VAL A 313 -0.39 23.83 -8.90
N TRP A 314 -0.64 24.30 -10.11
CA TRP A 314 0.31 25.08 -10.92
C TRP A 314 0.31 26.58 -10.63
N ASP A 315 -0.65 27.09 -9.84
CA ASP A 315 -0.71 28.53 -9.48
C ASP A 315 0.21 28.85 -8.29
N ASN A 316 0.65 27.84 -7.56
CA ASN A 316 1.55 28.00 -6.40
C ASN A 316 2.64 26.92 -6.35
N PRO A 317 3.57 26.93 -7.31
CA PRO A 317 4.60 25.88 -7.44
C PRO A 317 5.60 25.85 -6.28
N GLU A 318 5.72 26.91 -5.50
CA GLU A 318 6.59 26.98 -4.33
C GLU A 318 5.98 26.38 -3.07
N ASP A 319 4.69 26.08 -3.06
CA ASP A 319 4.05 25.38 -1.96
C ASP A 319 4.57 23.95 -1.89
N THR A 320 5.28 23.64 -0.81
CA THR A 320 5.90 22.33 -0.61
C THR A 320 4.92 21.18 -0.59
N TYR A 321 3.67 21.42 -0.16
CA TYR A 321 2.64 20.35 -0.17
C TYR A 321 2.19 20.04 -1.59
N VAL A 322 2.00 21.06 -2.40
CA VAL A 322 1.59 20.92 -3.82
C VAL A 322 2.71 20.29 -4.65
N GLY A 323 3.97 20.58 -4.31
CA GLY A 323 5.13 20.00 -4.95
C GLY A 323 5.37 18.52 -4.66
N LEU A 324 4.68 17.92 -3.68
CA LEU A 324 4.82 16.50 -3.39
C LEU A 324 4.01 15.66 -4.38
N THR A 325 4.61 14.60 -4.90
CA THR A 325 3.94 13.63 -5.79
C THR A 325 2.64 13.11 -5.19
N ALA A 326 2.66 12.77 -3.90
CA ALA A 326 1.49 12.30 -3.17
C ALA A 326 0.34 13.32 -3.15
N ALA A 327 0.62 14.62 -3.05
CA ALA A 327 -0.40 15.67 -3.09
C ALA A 327 -1.05 15.79 -4.48
N GLN A 328 -0.26 15.66 -5.53
CA GLN A 328 -0.74 15.72 -6.91
C GLN A 328 -1.58 14.49 -7.28
N ASP A 329 -1.12 13.29 -6.91
CA ASP A 329 -1.90 12.06 -7.03
C ASP A 329 -3.20 12.14 -6.24
N TYR A 330 -3.14 12.69 -5.02
CA TYR A 330 -4.32 12.85 -4.17
C TYR A 330 -5.38 13.73 -4.82
N LEU A 331 -5.01 14.87 -5.41
CA LEU A 331 -5.94 15.70 -6.15
C LEU A 331 -6.64 14.93 -7.29
N SER A 332 -5.88 14.12 -8.02
CA SER A 332 -6.39 13.36 -9.16
C SER A 332 -7.29 12.21 -8.72
N ILE A 333 -6.82 11.39 -7.79
CA ILE A 333 -7.51 10.17 -7.34
C ILE A 333 -8.72 10.52 -6.46
N ARG A 334 -8.53 11.42 -5.50
CA ARG A 334 -9.60 11.84 -4.58
C ARG A 334 -10.64 12.71 -5.30
N GLY A 335 -10.24 13.41 -6.38
CA GLY A 335 -11.12 14.12 -7.29
C GLY A 335 -12.12 13.23 -8.03
N GLN A 336 -11.87 11.93 -8.10
CA GLN A 336 -12.82 10.92 -8.59
C GLN A 336 -13.86 10.49 -7.53
N GLU A 337 -14.03 11.22 -6.44
CA GLU A 337 -14.77 10.87 -5.23
C GLU A 337 -14.01 9.87 -4.33
N ARG A 338 -14.51 9.64 -3.11
CA ARG A 338 -13.92 8.65 -2.18
C ARG A 338 -14.05 7.21 -2.69
N LEU A 339 -15.14 6.94 -3.40
CA LEU A 339 -15.41 5.71 -4.14
C LEU A 339 -15.97 6.10 -5.50
N THR A 340 -15.19 5.91 -6.55
CA THR A 340 -15.57 6.35 -7.90
C THR A 340 -16.67 5.49 -8.51
N LYS A 341 -17.55 6.13 -9.27
CA LYS A 341 -18.64 5.51 -10.04
C LYS A 341 -18.12 4.98 -11.38
N ARG A 342 -17.51 3.83 -11.35
CA ARG A 342 -16.86 3.22 -12.53
C ARG A 342 -17.84 2.87 -13.66
N GLU A 343 -19.12 2.74 -13.35
CA GLU A 343 -20.17 2.55 -14.35
C GLU A 343 -20.34 3.74 -15.29
N ASP A 344 -19.86 4.92 -14.88
CA ASP A 344 -19.92 6.17 -15.67
C ASP A 344 -18.60 6.46 -16.41
N GLU A 345 -17.55 5.66 -16.23
CA GLU A 345 -16.25 5.85 -16.87
C GLU A 345 -16.27 5.52 -18.37
N ILE A 346 -15.47 6.27 -19.12
CA ILE A 346 -15.16 6.02 -20.53
C ILE A 346 -13.65 5.76 -20.62
N LEU A 347 -13.27 4.50 -20.79
CA LEU A 347 -11.87 4.11 -20.91
C LEU A 347 -11.36 4.26 -22.35
N GLY A 348 -10.14 4.79 -22.48
CA GLY A 348 -9.41 4.92 -23.73
C GLY A 348 -8.38 3.81 -23.95
N ARG A 349 -7.57 3.93 -25.02
CA ARG A 349 -6.48 2.97 -25.28
C ARG A 349 -5.36 3.06 -24.25
N SER A 350 -5.15 4.22 -23.65
CA SER A 350 -4.17 4.44 -22.57
C SER A 350 -4.48 3.64 -21.31
N ASP A 351 -5.76 3.25 -21.12
CA ASP A 351 -6.24 2.57 -19.90
C ASP A 351 -6.13 1.04 -20.00
N LEU A 352 -5.37 0.51 -20.97
CA LEU A 352 -5.19 -0.93 -21.13
C LEU A 352 -4.67 -1.61 -19.85
N GLY A 353 -3.83 -0.93 -19.08
CA GLY A 353 -3.34 -1.40 -17.78
C GLY A 353 -4.46 -1.57 -16.77
N ILE A 354 -5.35 -0.58 -16.66
CA ILE A 354 -6.54 -0.62 -15.80
C ILE A 354 -7.47 -1.77 -16.21
N VAL A 355 -7.70 -1.92 -17.52
CA VAL A 355 -8.53 -3.03 -18.05
C VAL A 355 -7.91 -4.40 -17.72
N THR A 356 -6.59 -4.54 -17.86
CA THR A 356 -5.87 -5.78 -17.55
C THR A 356 -5.95 -6.09 -16.05
N LEU A 357 -5.71 -5.09 -15.20
CA LEU A 357 -5.83 -5.19 -13.75
C LEU A 357 -7.22 -5.68 -13.32
N ARG A 358 -8.28 -5.00 -13.82
CA ARG A 358 -9.67 -5.36 -13.50
C ARG A 358 -10.02 -6.78 -13.93
N LYS A 359 -9.58 -7.23 -15.10
CA LYS A 359 -9.78 -8.60 -15.59
C LYS A 359 -9.15 -9.65 -14.67
N ILE A 360 -7.95 -9.39 -14.17
CA ILE A 360 -7.26 -10.28 -13.23
C ILE A 360 -8.09 -10.38 -11.94
N PHE A 361 -8.49 -9.25 -11.36
CA PHE A 361 -9.29 -9.28 -10.12
C PHE A 361 -10.63 -9.97 -10.32
N TRP A 362 -11.39 -9.67 -11.38
CA TRP A 362 -12.66 -10.36 -11.63
C TRP A 362 -12.48 -11.87 -11.77
N ARG A 363 -11.44 -12.32 -12.47
CA ARG A 363 -11.10 -13.74 -12.57
C ARG A 363 -10.89 -14.37 -11.17
N GLU A 364 -10.08 -13.74 -10.33
CA GLU A 364 -9.81 -14.24 -8.98
C GLU A 364 -11.07 -14.22 -8.09
N LEU A 365 -11.89 -13.16 -8.20
CA LEU A 365 -13.16 -13.05 -7.46
C LEU A 365 -14.20 -14.11 -7.92
N ASP A 366 -14.24 -14.40 -9.21
CA ASP A 366 -15.11 -15.46 -9.73
C ASP A 366 -14.70 -16.84 -9.18
N LEU A 367 -13.38 -17.10 -9.09
CA LEU A 367 -12.86 -18.32 -8.46
C LEU A 367 -13.24 -18.40 -6.97
N ILE A 368 -13.12 -17.28 -6.22
CA ILE A 368 -13.55 -17.21 -4.81
C ILE A 368 -15.05 -17.53 -4.69
N ARG A 369 -15.89 -16.88 -5.50
CA ARG A 369 -17.35 -17.11 -5.49
C ARG A 369 -17.74 -18.55 -5.80
N GLU A 370 -16.98 -19.21 -6.69
CA GLU A 370 -17.18 -20.59 -7.07
C GLU A 370 -16.54 -21.61 -6.09
N GLY A 371 -15.88 -21.14 -5.03
CA GLY A 371 -15.16 -21.99 -4.09
C GLY A 371 -13.96 -22.71 -4.70
N LYS A 372 -13.42 -22.18 -5.81
CA LYS A 372 -12.26 -22.73 -6.51
C LYS A 372 -10.95 -22.08 -6.01
N PRO A 373 -9.81 -22.80 -6.13
CA PRO A 373 -8.51 -22.23 -5.79
C PRO A 373 -8.18 -21.05 -6.73
N THR A 374 -7.69 -19.96 -6.14
CA THR A 374 -7.16 -18.80 -6.86
C THR A 374 -5.81 -19.12 -7.48
N LYS A 375 -5.34 -18.29 -8.44
CA LYS A 375 -4.00 -18.42 -8.99
C LYS A 375 -2.96 -18.37 -7.87
N GLN A 376 -1.97 -19.24 -7.93
CA GLN A 376 -0.79 -19.17 -7.07
C GLN A 376 0.12 -18.05 -7.59
N TRP A 377 0.02 -16.89 -6.95
CA TRP A 377 0.86 -15.75 -7.27
C TRP A 377 2.23 -15.95 -6.64
N SER A 378 3.25 -16.04 -7.46
CA SER A 378 4.60 -16.31 -7.03
C SER A 378 5.50 -15.10 -7.18
N ARG A 379 6.57 -15.06 -6.40
CA ARG A 379 7.65 -14.08 -6.54
C ARG A 379 8.27 -14.18 -7.94
N LEU A 380 8.63 -13.03 -8.52
CA LEU A 380 9.45 -13.00 -9.74
C LEU A 380 10.88 -13.39 -9.39
N GLU A 381 11.44 -14.36 -10.12
CA GLU A 381 12.82 -14.82 -9.93
C GLU A 381 13.83 -13.80 -10.49
N GLU A 382 13.48 -13.12 -11.59
CA GLU A 382 14.37 -12.15 -12.21
C GLU A 382 14.16 -10.71 -11.68
N PRO A 383 15.24 -9.99 -11.36
CA PRO A 383 15.15 -8.59 -10.98
C PRO A 383 14.65 -7.73 -12.16
N LEU A 384 13.97 -6.61 -11.86
CA LEU A 384 13.69 -5.57 -12.85
C LEU A 384 14.99 -5.10 -13.48
N THR A 385 14.98 -5.01 -14.80
CA THR A 385 15.96 -4.19 -15.48
C THR A 385 15.65 -2.75 -15.09
N LEU A 386 16.55 -2.11 -14.34
CA LEU A 386 16.42 -0.70 -14.03
C LEU A 386 16.34 0.07 -15.35
N PRO A 387 15.45 1.08 -15.47
CA PRO A 387 15.45 1.92 -16.65
C PRO A 387 16.83 2.54 -16.82
N THR A 388 17.39 2.43 -18.01
CA THR A 388 18.60 3.15 -18.36
C THR A 388 18.38 4.64 -18.14
N GLN A 389 19.31 5.29 -17.45
CA GLN A 389 19.23 6.74 -17.26
C GLN A 389 19.25 7.42 -18.64
N PRO A 390 18.45 8.49 -18.85
CA PRO A 390 18.55 9.26 -20.09
C PRO A 390 19.99 9.74 -20.28
N GLY A 391 20.68 9.23 -21.30
CA GLY A 391 22.07 9.57 -21.60
C GLY A 391 23.05 8.40 -21.70
N GLU A 392 22.78 7.26 -21.08
CA GLU A 392 23.72 6.11 -21.13
C GLU A 392 23.71 5.37 -22.47
N GLU A 393 22.57 5.29 -23.17
CA GLU A 393 22.53 4.70 -24.52
C GLU A 393 23.09 5.60 -25.63
N GLY A 394 23.19 6.92 -25.40
CA GLY A 394 23.80 7.86 -26.32
C GLY A 394 25.32 7.76 -26.41
N GLN A 395 25.97 7.26 -25.36
CA GLN A 395 27.44 7.14 -25.31
C GLN A 395 27.95 5.80 -25.86
N ALA A 396 27.13 4.74 -25.83
CA ALA A 396 27.51 3.42 -26.33
C ALA A 396 27.47 3.30 -27.87
N LYS A 397 26.89 4.27 -28.60
CA LYS A 397 26.87 4.30 -30.09
C LYS A 397 27.82 5.30 -30.73
N ALA A 398 28.64 5.99 -29.93
CA ALA A 398 29.65 6.96 -30.41
C ALA A 398 31.10 6.51 -30.15
N ALA A 399 31.31 5.23 -29.82
CA ALA A 399 32.65 4.63 -29.68
C ALA A 399 32.87 3.53 -30.74
#